data_683e169cddb2ad434a76ee308e21887c
#
_entry.id   683e169cddb2ad434a76ee308e21887c
#
_cell.length_a   1.000
_cell.length_b   1.000
_cell.length_c   1.000
_cell.angle_alpha   90.00
_cell.angle_beta   90.00
_cell.angle_gamma   90.00
#
_symmetry.space_group_name_H-M   'P 1'
#
loop_
_entity.id
_entity.type
_entity.pdbx_description
1 polymer ?
#
loop_
_entity_poly.entity_id
_entity_poly.type
_entity_poly.pdbx_seq_one_letter_code
_entity_poly.pdbx_strand_id
1 'polypeptide(L)'
;MEPKRLREGDTMNLEKFIHVLETPFSKVCEVLGLENTEPEGFLEVENCIFLFDSEKDYVFSGAVVMSGPYGFFGIQIGANWLDAAGRLESQGFKQASELERFTRPGESFALSVYLYPDNCPDASLSTVKDYSVCVRYGDTL
;
A
#
# COMPACT_ATOMS: atom_id res chain seq x y z
N MET A 1 -22.55 -1.35 0.66
CA MET A 1 -22.03 -1.12 -0.71
C MET A 1 -21.18 -2.33 -1.12
N GLU A 2 -21.42 -2.84 -2.29
CA GLU A 2 -20.60 -3.91 -2.81
C GLU A 2 -19.23 -3.35 -3.25
N PRO A 3 -18.14 -4.07 -2.98
CA PRO A 3 -16.84 -3.63 -3.44
C PRO A 3 -16.79 -3.60 -4.97
N LYS A 4 -16.10 -2.62 -5.48
CA LYS A 4 -15.87 -2.52 -6.91
C LYS A 4 -14.91 -3.62 -7.35
N ARG A 5 -15.18 -4.22 -8.49
CA ARG A 5 -14.29 -5.23 -9.07
C ARG A 5 -13.49 -4.62 -10.21
N LEU A 6 -12.23 -5.03 -10.30
CA LEU A 6 -11.40 -4.71 -11.42
C LEU A 6 -11.74 -5.64 -12.58
N ARG A 7 -11.43 -5.23 -13.79
CA ARG A 7 -11.59 -6.09 -14.95
C ARG A 7 -10.66 -7.28 -14.83
N GLU A 8 -11.11 -8.42 -15.32
CA GLU A 8 -10.28 -9.60 -15.39
C GLU A 8 -8.99 -9.30 -16.16
N GLY A 9 -7.87 -9.68 -15.57
CA GLY A 9 -6.55 -9.44 -16.15
C GLY A 9 -5.94 -8.06 -15.88
N ASP A 10 -6.72 -7.12 -15.35
CA ASP A 10 -6.20 -5.80 -14.99
C ASP A 10 -5.41 -5.86 -13.68
N THR A 11 -4.32 -5.11 -13.64
CA THR A 11 -3.56 -4.89 -12.41
C THR A 11 -3.73 -3.44 -12.00
N MET A 12 -4.08 -3.20 -10.74
CA MET A 12 -4.14 -1.86 -10.20
C MET A 12 -2.79 -1.48 -9.60
N ASN A 13 -2.19 -0.42 -10.12
CA ASN A 13 -0.89 0.06 -9.65
C ASN A 13 -1.12 1.03 -8.50
N LEU A 14 -0.78 0.61 -7.30
CA LEU A 14 -1.05 1.39 -6.08
C LEU A 14 -0.16 2.63 -5.95
N GLU A 15 0.96 2.68 -6.68
CA GLU A 15 1.80 3.88 -6.64
C GLU A 15 1.05 5.14 -7.10
N LYS A 16 0.01 4.99 -7.90
CA LYS A 16 -0.82 6.15 -8.31
C LYS A 16 -1.58 6.76 -7.14
N PHE A 17 -1.77 6.01 -6.05
CA PHE A 17 -2.46 6.51 -4.86
C PHE A 17 -1.54 7.34 -3.96
N ILE A 18 -0.23 7.37 -4.22
CA ILE A 18 0.69 8.22 -3.46
C ILE A 18 0.26 9.68 -3.55
N HIS A 19 -0.24 10.10 -4.71
CA HIS A 19 -0.69 11.48 -4.93
C HIS A 19 -1.94 11.86 -4.12
N VAL A 20 -2.71 10.88 -3.69
CA VAL A 20 -3.94 11.14 -2.93
C VAL A 20 -3.80 10.82 -1.45
N LEU A 21 -2.59 10.47 -0.99
CA LEU A 21 -2.34 10.38 0.44
C LEU A 21 -2.60 11.74 1.09
N GLU A 22 -3.20 11.72 2.28
CA GLU A 22 -3.61 12.92 3.01
C GLU A 22 -4.75 13.70 2.36
N THR A 23 -5.40 13.15 1.33
CA THR A 23 -6.58 13.77 0.73
C THR A 23 -7.86 13.12 1.29
N PRO A 24 -9.02 13.81 1.15
CA PRO A 24 -10.26 13.29 1.71
C PRO A 24 -10.71 11.95 1.12
N PHE A 25 -11.51 11.23 1.89
CA PHE A 25 -12.13 9.97 1.50
C PHE A 25 -12.77 10.04 0.11
N SER A 26 -13.49 11.14 -0.18
CA SER A 26 -14.16 11.33 -1.47
C SER A 26 -13.21 11.29 -2.65
N LYS A 27 -11.99 11.79 -2.46
CA LYS A 27 -10.99 11.78 -3.53
C LYS A 27 -10.54 10.37 -3.87
N VAL A 28 -10.37 9.52 -2.87
CA VAL A 28 -10.00 8.12 -3.09
C VAL A 28 -11.15 7.37 -3.76
N CYS A 29 -12.39 7.61 -3.35
CA CYS A 29 -13.55 7.03 -4.03
C CYS A 29 -13.57 7.42 -5.51
N GLU A 30 -13.28 8.68 -5.82
CA GLU A 30 -13.21 9.16 -7.20
C GLU A 30 -12.15 8.39 -8.00
N VAL A 31 -10.96 8.24 -7.45
CA VAL A 31 -9.87 7.50 -8.11
C VAL A 31 -10.25 6.04 -8.33
N LEU A 32 -10.94 5.44 -7.36
CA LEU A 32 -11.40 4.06 -7.46
C LEU A 32 -12.62 3.90 -8.37
N GLY A 33 -13.25 5.00 -8.77
CA GLY A 33 -14.47 4.96 -9.56
C GLY A 33 -15.69 4.50 -8.77
N LEU A 34 -15.67 4.67 -7.46
CA LEU A 34 -16.77 4.32 -6.58
C LEU A 34 -17.68 5.51 -6.33
N GLU A 35 -18.93 5.23 -5.96
CA GLU A 35 -19.84 6.28 -5.55
C GLU A 35 -19.31 6.93 -4.27
N ASN A 36 -19.48 8.25 -4.19
CA ASN A 36 -19.11 8.99 -2.99
C ASN A 36 -20.17 8.74 -1.91
N THR A 37 -19.75 8.08 -0.84
CA THR A 37 -20.60 7.78 0.31
C THR A 37 -20.10 8.54 1.53
N GLU A 38 -20.72 8.34 2.69
CA GLU A 38 -20.21 8.91 3.91
C GLU A 38 -18.83 8.35 4.23
N PRO A 39 -17.90 9.19 4.70
CA PRO A 39 -16.55 8.72 5.01
C PRO A 39 -16.54 7.61 6.06
N GLU A 40 -15.67 6.65 5.87
CA GLU A 40 -15.47 5.54 6.79
C GLU A 40 -13.96 5.38 7.06
N GLY A 41 -13.64 4.63 8.12
CA GLY A 41 -12.25 4.40 8.50
C GLY A 41 -11.50 3.47 7.55
N PHE A 42 -12.22 2.69 6.77
CA PHE A 42 -11.61 1.82 5.76
C PHE A 42 -12.56 1.56 4.61
N LEU A 43 -11.98 1.13 3.50
CA LEU A 43 -12.73 0.76 2.30
C LEU A 43 -12.04 -0.43 1.68
N GLU A 44 -12.74 -1.56 1.58
CA GLU A 44 -12.15 -2.77 1.02
C GLU A 44 -12.55 -2.94 -0.45
N VAL A 45 -11.55 -3.18 -1.31
CA VAL A 45 -11.75 -3.46 -2.73
C VAL A 45 -10.88 -4.66 -3.09
N GLU A 46 -11.49 -5.81 -3.34
CA GLU A 46 -10.81 -7.04 -3.78
C GLU A 46 -9.54 -7.38 -2.98
N ASN A 47 -9.70 -7.50 -1.66
CA ASN A 47 -8.63 -7.87 -0.73
C ASN A 47 -7.52 -6.82 -0.57
N CYS A 48 -7.81 -5.58 -0.93
CA CYS A 48 -7.02 -4.43 -0.55
C CYS A 48 -7.86 -3.54 0.34
N ILE A 49 -7.32 -3.18 1.50
CA ILE A 49 -8.01 -2.31 2.46
C ILE A 49 -7.37 -0.94 2.39
N PHE A 50 -8.15 0.05 1.96
CA PHE A 50 -7.74 1.45 1.97
C PHE A 50 -8.11 2.04 3.33
N LEU A 51 -7.16 2.68 4.00
CA LEU A 51 -7.31 3.16 5.37
C LEU A 51 -7.43 4.69 5.40
N PHE A 52 -8.32 5.17 6.25
CA PHE A 52 -8.60 6.59 6.41
C PHE A 52 -8.53 6.96 7.88
N ASP A 53 -7.87 8.07 8.18
CA ASP A 53 -7.65 8.51 9.55
C ASP A 53 -8.85 9.30 10.06
N SER A 54 -9.66 8.67 10.90
CA SER A 54 -10.87 9.29 11.45
C SER A 54 -10.58 10.52 12.33
N GLU A 55 -9.40 10.59 12.89
CA GLU A 55 -9.00 11.75 13.70
C GLU A 55 -8.62 12.96 12.85
N LYS A 56 -8.44 12.76 11.54
CA LYS A 56 -8.08 13.81 10.59
C LYS A 56 -9.09 13.92 9.46
N ASP A 57 -10.38 13.87 9.79
CA ASP A 57 -11.47 13.97 8.82
C ASP A 57 -11.40 12.92 7.71
N TYR A 58 -10.98 11.70 8.05
CA TYR A 58 -10.94 10.57 7.12
C TYR A 58 -10.07 10.83 5.88
N VAL A 59 -8.92 11.47 6.08
CA VAL A 59 -7.96 11.57 4.99
C VAL A 59 -7.30 10.20 4.75
N PHE A 60 -6.92 9.96 3.51
CA PHE A 60 -6.31 8.69 3.12
C PHE A 60 -4.93 8.55 3.75
N SER A 61 -4.71 7.46 4.48
CA SER A 61 -3.45 7.25 5.20
C SER A 61 -2.64 6.05 4.69
N GLY A 62 -3.25 5.14 3.97
CA GLY A 62 -2.50 3.99 3.47
C GLY A 62 -3.38 2.85 2.99
N ALA A 63 -2.75 1.76 2.58
CA ALA A 63 -3.45 0.59 2.09
C ALA A 63 -2.74 -0.68 2.54
N VAL A 64 -3.53 -1.73 2.77
CA VAL A 64 -3.02 -3.07 3.10
C VAL A 64 -3.46 -4.01 2.00
N VAL A 65 -2.50 -4.67 1.36
CA VAL A 65 -2.76 -5.61 0.27
C VAL A 65 -2.55 -7.02 0.77
N MET A 66 -3.60 -7.83 0.74
CA MET A 66 -3.56 -9.22 1.20
C MET A 66 -3.55 -10.21 0.04
N SER A 67 -4.11 -9.84 -1.07
CA SER A 67 -4.12 -10.63 -2.30
C SER A 67 -4.75 -9.79 -3.40
N GLY A 68 -5.00 -10.39 -4.55
CA GLY A 68 -5.70 -9.72 -5.63
C GLY A 68 -4.77 -9.07 -6.66
N PRO A 69 -5.37 -8.35 -7.62
CA PRO A 69 -4.63 -7.84 -8.77
C PRO A 69 -3.99 -6.47 -8.50
N TYR A 70 -3.20 -6.38 -7.44
CA TYR A 70 -2.55 -5.13 -7.05
C TYR A 70 -1.05 -5.22 -7.22
N GLY A 71 -0.44 -4.12 -7.69
CA GLY A 71 0.99 -3.98 -7.75
C GLY A 71 1.41 -2.65 -7.13
N PHE A 72 2.61 -2.60 -6.56
CA PHE A 72 3.21 -1.38 -6.07
C PHE A 72 4.62 -1.32 -6.63
N PHE A 73 4.84 -0.43 -7.58
CA PHE A 73 6.08 -0.37 -8.37
C PHE A 73 6.46 -1.74 -8.95
N GLY A 74 5.43 -2.49 -9.38
CA GLY A 74 5.61 -3.81 -9.96
C GLY A 74 5.65 -4.97 -8.97
N ILE A 75 5.58 -4.68 -7.67
CA ILE A 75 5.58 -5.71 -6.64
C ILE A 75 4.18 -6.27 -6.47
N GLN A 76 4.03 -7.56 -6.63
CA GLN A 76 2.77 -8.28 -6.44
C GLN A 76 2.91 -9.33 -5.36
N ILE A 77 1.78 -9.71 -4.75
CA ILE A 77 1.75 -10.84 -3.81
C ILE A 77 2.26 -12.07 -4.55
N GLY A 78 3.14 -12.83 -3.91
CA GLY A 78 3.76 -13.99 -4.50
C GLY A 78 5.08 -13.74 -5.22
N ALA A 79 5.45 -12.47 -5.41
CA ALA A 79 6.75 -12.14 -5.98
C ALA A 79 7.88 -12.54 -5.03
N ASN A 80 9.07 -12.80 -5.58
CA ASN A 80 10.24 -13.10 -4.74
C ASN A 80 10.51 -11.90 -3.81
N TRP A 81 10.67 -12.16 -2.51
CA TRP A 81 10.80 -11.10 -1.50
C TRP A 81 12.06 -10.26 -1.71
N LEU A 82 13.19 -10.93 -2.01
CA LEU A 82 14.46 -10.21 -2.23
C LEU A 82 14.39 -9.32 -3.47
N ASP A 83 13.75 -9.79 -4.54
CA ASP A 83 13.55 -8.98 -5.74
C ASP A 83 12.64 -7.80 -5.45
N ALA A 84 11.60 -8.00 -4.67
CA ALA A 84 10.68 -6.93 -4.27
C ALA A 84 11.41 -5.87 -3.44
N ALA A 85 12.23 -6.30 -2.48
CA ALA A 85 13.05 -5.39 -1.68
C ALA A 85 13.97 -4.54 -2.57
N GLY A 86 14.61 -5.17 -3.55
CA GLY A 86 15.47 -4.47 -4.51
C GLY A 86 14.71 -3.44 -5.34
N ARG A 87 13.46 -3.74 -5.71
CA ARG A 87 12.61 -2.77 -6.42
C ARG A 87 12.31 -1.56 -5.57
N LEU A 88 12.00 -1.76 -4.28
CA LEU A 88 11.77 -0.65 -3.37
C LEU A 88 13.01 0.21 -3.22
N GLU A 89 14.17 -0.40 -3.09
CA GLU A 89 15.43 0.35 -2.99
C GLU A 89 15.66 1.20 -4.25
N SER A 90 15.35 0.67 -5.42
CA SER A 90 15.49 1.41 -6.68
C SER A 90 14.53 2.60 -6.78
N GLN A 91 13.47 2.61 -5.98
CA GLN A 91 12.49 3.72 -5.92
C GLN A 91 12.78 4.68 -4.77
N GLY A 92 13.95 4.58 -4.16
CA GLY A 92 14.36 5.51 -3.10
C GLY A 92 13.99 5.08 -1.69
N PHE A 93 13.43 3.90 -1.53
CA PHE A 93 13.13 3.38 -0.20
C PHE A 93 14.39 2.78 0.42
N LYS A 94 14.52 2.93 1.72
CA LYS A 94 15.61 2.34 2.49
C LYS A 94 15.03 1.39 3.52
N GLN A 95 15.65 0.23 3.66
CA GLN A 95 15.28 -0.73 4.67
C GLN A 95 15.60 -0.17 6.06
N ALA A 96 14.62 -0.23 6.94
CA ALA A 96 14.78 0.24 8.31
C ALA A 96 15.42 -0.84 9.18
N SER A 97 15.62 -0.52 10.47
CA SER A 97 16.13 -1.50 11.43
C SER A 97 15.19 -2.71 11.57
N GLU A 98 13.89 -2.50 11.36
CA GLU A 98 12.92 -3.59 11.23
C GLU A 98 13.00 -4.11 9.79
N LEU A 99 13.36 -5.36 9.62
CA LEU A 99 13.72 -5.90 8.30
C LEU A 99 12.63 -5.80 7.24
N GLU A 100 11.36 -5.85 7.66
CA GLU A 100 10.22 -5.79 6.73
C GLU A 100 9.82 -4.37 6.38
N ARG A 101 10.35 -3.37 7.05
CA ARG A 101 9.94 -1.97 6.83
C ARG A 101 10.92 -1.24 5.94
N PHE A 102 10.37 -0.58 4.93
CA PHE A 102 11.12 0.27 3.99
C PHE A 102 10.53 1.67 4.05
N THR A 103 11.36 2.69 4.07
CA THR A 103 10.90 4.06 4.15
C THR A 103 11.53 4.93 3.08
N ARG A 104 10.75 5.91 2.62
CA ARG A 104 11.20 6.94 1.68
C ARG A 104 10.76 8.30 2.22
N PRO A 105 11.69 9.24 2.45
CA PRO A 105 11.30 10.55 2.97
C PRO A 105 10.52 11.37 1.93
N GLY A 106 9.65 12.23 2.41
CA GLY A 106 8.88 13.17 1.61
C GLY A 106 8.86 14.53 2.29
N GLU A 107 8.23 15.50 1.65
CA GLU A 107 8.19 16.87 2.16
C GLU A 107 7.32 17.01 3.41
N SER A 108 6.13 16.43 3.38
CA SER A 108 5.16 16.57 4.48
C SER A 108 5.07 15.32 5.34
N PHE A 109 5.42 14.18 4.78
CA PHE A 109 5.38 12.89 5.46
C PHE A 109 6.35 11.96 4.75
N ALA A 110 6.77 10.92 5.45
CA ALA A 110 7.51 9.83 4.84
C ALA A 110 6.53 8.74 4.41
N LEU A 111 6.93 7.96 3.41
CA LEU A 111 6.16 6.83 2.95
C LEU A 111 6.81 5.56 3.49
N SER A 112 6.05 4.73 4.18
CA SER A 112 6.52 3.46 4.71
C SER A 112 5.83 2.31 4.00
N VAL A 113 6.63 1.31 3.63
CA VAL A 113 6.13 0.06 3.07
C VAL A 113 6.56 -1.06 4.00
N TYR A 114 5.59 -1.86 4.43
CA TYR A 114 5.85 -3.07 5.19
C TYR A 114 5.69 -4.24 4.24
N LEU A 115 6.80 -4.93 3.97
CA LEU A 115 6.86 -6.01 3.00
C LEU A 115 7.08 -7.33 3.74
N TYR A 116 5.98 -8.07 3.94
CA TYR A 116 6.01 -9.27 4.77
C TYR A 116 6.31 -10.51 3.94
N PRO A 117 7.35 -11.25 4.33
CA PRO A 117 7.68 -12.51 3.66
C PRO A 117 6.77 -13.64 4.12
N ASP A 118 6.69 -14.70 3.33
CA ASP A 118 6.08 -15.94 3.77
C ASP A 118 6.99 -16.65 4.78
N ASN A 119 6.58 -17.83 5.24
CA ASN A 119 7.32 -18.58 6.25
C ASN A 119 8.38 -19.52 5.67
N CYS A 120 8.85 -19.24 4.47
CA CYS A 120 9.86 -20.09 3.82
C CYS A 120 11.19 -20.02 4.58
N PRO A 121 11.78 -21.14 5.00
CA PRO A 121 13.06 -21.14 5.74
C PRO A 121 14.23 -20.61 4.92
N ASP A 122 14.18 -20.78 3.60
CA ASP A 122 15.24 -20.27 2.70
C ASP A 122 14.84 -18.87 2.24
N ALA A 123 15.58 -17.86 2.71
CA ALA A 123 15.28 -16.47 2.39
C ALA A 123 15.32 -16.18 0.89
N SER A 124 16.15 -16.90 0.13
CA SER A 124 16.23 -16.70 -1.31
C SER A 124 14.99 -17.19 -2.06
N LEU A 125 14.18 -18.03 -1.43
CA LEU A 125 12.96 -18.59 -2.00
C LEU A 125 11.70 -17.96 -1.39
N SER A 126 11.85 -17.07 -0.41
CA SER A 126 10.72 -16.43 0.24
C SER A 126 9.97 -15.52 -0.73
N THR A 127 8.66 -15.52 -0.64
CA THR A 127 7.79 -14.68 -1.48
C THR A 127 7.05 -13.66 -0.62
N VAL A 128 6.55 -12.62 -1.27
CA VAL A 128 5.74 -11.59 -0.61
C VAL A 128 4.38 -12.18 -0.26
N LYS A 129 4.11 -12.27 1.04
CA LYS A 129 2.84 -12.78 1.56
C LYS A 129 1.76 -11.71 1.54
N ASP A 130 2.08 -10.54 2.06
CA ASP A 130 1.22 -9.36 2.02
C ASP A 130 2.11 -8.13 2.20
N TYR A 131 1.55 -6.95 1.95
CA TYR A 131 2.30 -5.71 2.17
C TYR A 131 1.34 -4.57 2.45
N SER A 132 1.86 -3.53 3.09
CA SER A 132 1.10 -2.31 3.31
C SER A 132 1.94 -1.10 2.96
N VAL A 133 1.25 -0.03 2.56
CA VAL A 133 1.85 1.26 2.23
C VAL A 133 1.13 2.30 3.06
N CYS A 134 1.86 3.10 3.82
CA CYS A 134 1.22 4.09 4.69
C CYS A 134 2.07 5.34 4.84
N VAL A 135 1.40 6.42 5.27
CA VAL A 135 2.12 7.65 5.62
C VAL A 135 2.75 7.49 7.00
N ARG A 136 3.86 8.17 7.20
CA ARG A 136 4.55 8.20 8.47
C ARG A 136 4.98 9.63 8.77
N TYR A 137 4.67 10.08 9.97
CA TYR A 137 4.97 11.45 10.39
C TYR A 137 6.15 11.50 11.33
N GLY A 138 6.78 12.66 11.39
CA GLY A 138 7.84 12.92 12.34
C GLY A 138 9.17 12.34 11.93
N ASP A 139 10.03 12.21 12.89
CA ASP A 139 11.44 11.87 12.74
C ASP A 139 11.73 10.39 13.03
N THR A 140 10.73 9.57 13.08
CA THR A 140 10.85 8.17 13.47
C THR A 140 11.25 7.27 12.30
N LEU A 141 11.95 7.83 11.40
CA LEU A 141 12.44 7.10 10.23
C LEU A 141 13.73 6.35 10.54
#